data_3d41498b8f9a82a56bd809e0c04154c1
#
_entry.id   3d41498b8f9a82a56bd809e0c04154c1
#
_cell.length_a   1.000
_cell.length_b   1.000
_cell.length_c   1.000
_cell.angle_alpha   90.00
_cell.angle_beta   90.00
_cell.angle_gamma   90.00
#
_symmetry.space_group_name_H-M   'P 1'
#
loop_
_entity.id
_entity.type
_entity.pdbx_description
1 polymer ?
#
loop_
_entity_poly.entity_id
_entity_poly.type
_entity_poly.pdbx_seq_one_letter_code
_entity_poly.pdbx_strand_id
1 'polypeptide(L)' 'MKKNNVYITSAVRTAVASLGKSLKNVPADDLGACVIENVLSKSSVKKDDVDEIVLGQVLTGGTGQNPARQAAI' A
#
# COMPACT_ATOMS: atom_id res chain seq x y z
N MET A 1 -14.86 28.75 13.23
CA MET A 1 -13.81 27.72 13.12
C MET A 1 -14.16 26.77 11.98
N LYS A 2 -13.28 26.61 11.01
CA LYS A 2 -13.50 25.64 9.94
C LYS A 2 -13.24 24.24 10.46
N LYS A 3 -14.18 23.35 10.23
CA LYS A 3 -13.96 21.92 10.50
C LYS A 3 -13.23 21.32 9.33
N ASN A 4 -12.14 20.60 9.60
CA ASN A 4 -11.47 19.79 8.61
C ASN A 4 -12.21 18.47 8.49
N ASN A 5 -12.67 18.16 7.29
CA ASN A 5 -13.32 16.89 7.02
C ASN A 5 -12.29 15.88 6.52
N VAL A 6 -12.42 14.66 6.98
CA VAL A 6 -11.56 13.55 6.56
C VAL A 6 -12.40 12.54 5.79
N TYR A 7 -11.95 12.16 4.61
CA TYR A 7 -12.67 11.25 3.74
C TYR A 7 -11.83 10.04 3.36
N ILE A 8 -12.50 8.89 3.22
CA ILE A 8 -11.92 7.72 2.58
C ILE A 8 -12.40 7.74 1.13
N THR A 9 -11.48 7.92 0.19
CA THR A 9 -11.80 8.06 -1.24
C THR A 9 -11.80 6.74 -2.00
N SER A 10 -11.03 5.76 -1.52
CA SER A 10 -11.07 4.40 -2.06
C SER A 10 -10.51 3.41 -1.07
N ALA A 11 -10.83 2.14 -1.26
CA ALA A 11 -10.32 1.06 -0.44
C ALA A 11 -10.13 -0.18 -1.33
N VAL A 12 -8.97 -0.82 -1.24
CA VAL A 12 -8.65 -2.01 -2.01
C VAL A 12 -7.87 -2.99 -1.12
N ARG A 13 -7.83 -4.23 -1.55
CA ARG A 13 -6.98 -5.26 -0.94
C ARG A 13 -6.50 -6.24 -1.98
N THR A 14 -5.42 -6.94 -1.68
CA THR A 14 -5.00 -8.11 -2.43
C THR A 14 -5.77 -9.35 -1.95
N ALA A 15 -5.60 -10.46 -2.63
CA ALA A 15 -6.06 -11.75 -2.14
C ALA A 15 -5.38 -12.08 -0.81
N VAL A 16 -6.08 -12.80 0.05
CA VAL A 16 -5.52 -13.32 1.29
C VAL A 16 -5.22 -14.79 1.08
N ALA A 17 -3.99 -15.20 1.38
CA ALA A 17 -3.53 -16.57 1.20
C ALA A 17 -3.02 -17.17 2.51
N SER A 18 -3.08 -18.50 2.60
CA SER A 18 -2.49 -19.21 3.72
C SER A 18 -0.97 -19.19 3.65
N LEU A 19 -0.31 -19.30 4.81
CA LEU A 19 1.15 -19.37 4.89
C LEU A 19 1.74 -20.43 3.96
N GLY A 20 2.73 -20.04 3.16
CA GLY A 20 3.40 -20.94 2.24
C GLY A 20 2.59 -21.31 1.00
N LYS A 21 1.45 -20.68 0.75
CA LYS A 21 0.58 -20.97 -0.39
C LYS A 21 0.78 -19.99 -1.55
N SER A 22 -0.31 -19.53 -2.17
CA SER A 22 -0.27 -18.85 -3.47
C SER A 22 0.54 -17.55 -3.51
N LEU A 23 0.70 -16.85 -2.40
CA LEU A 23 1.45 -15.59 -2.35
C LEU A 23 2.87 -15.72 -1.77
N LYS A 24 3.37 -16.94 -1.56
CA LYS A 24 4.66 -17.17 -0.90
C LYS A 24 5.86 -16.56 -1.63
N ASN A 25 5.78 -16.44 -2.96
CA ASN A 25 6.87 -15.93 -3.80
C ASN A 25 6.70 -14.45 -4.17
N VAL A 26 5.71 -13.77 -3.60
CA VAL A 26 5.45 -12.36 -3.89
C VAL A 26 6.00 -11.51 -2.74
N PRO A 27 7.02 -10.66 -2.98
CA PRO A 27 7.53 -9.77 -1.95
C PRO A 27 6.48 -8.79 -1.43
N ALA A 28 6.61 -8.39 -0.17
CA ALA A 28 5.67 -7.46 0.46
C ALA A 28 5.62 -6.10 -0.25
N ASP A 29 6.76 -5.61 -0.72
CA ASP A 29 6.82 -4.34 -1.46
C ASP A 29 6.09 -4.40 -2.80
N ASP A 30 6.10 -5.56 -3.47
CA ASP A 30 5.33 -5.76 -4.71
C ASP A 30 3.82 -5.75 -4.41
N LEU A 31 3.39 -6.38 -3.33
CA LEU A 31 1.99 -6.33 -2.91
C LEU A 31 1.59 -4.90 -2.56
N GLY A 32 2.45 -4.18 -1.84
CA GLY A 32 2.22 -2.78 -1.50
C GLY A 32 2.14 -1.89 -2.73
N ALA A 33 3.03 -2.06 -3.70
CA ALA A 33 3.01 -1.30 -4.94
C ALA A 33 1.72 -1.53 -5.72
N CYS A 34 1.26 -2.77 -5.80
CA CYS A 34 0.01 -3.12 -6.45
C CYS A 34 -1.19 -2.42 -5.80
N VAL A 35 -1.25 -2.43 -4.47
CA VAL A 35 -2.33 -1.78 -3.71
C VAL A 35 -2.30 -0.27 -3.92
N ILE A 36 -1.12 0.36 -3.84
CA ILE A 36 -0.98 1.81 -4.03
C ILE A 36 -1.45 2.21 -5.42
N GLU A 37 -1.00 1.52 -6.45
CA GLU A 37 -1.37 1.80 -7.84
C GLU A 37 -2.88 1.72 -8.04
N ASN A 38 -3.50 0.67 -7.55
CA ASN A 38 -4.94 0.46 -7.70
C ASN A 38 -5.78 1.44 -6.88
N VAL A 39 -5.35 1.77 -5.67
CA VAL A 39 -6.07 2.73 -4.82
C VAL A 39 -6.05 4.13 -5.44
N LEU A 40 -4.94 4.55 -6.02
CA LEU A 40 -4.84 5.84 -6.70
C LEU A 40 -5.69 5.85 -7.97
N SER A 41 -5.67 4.77 -8.73
CA SER A 41 -6.46 4.64 -9.95
C SER A 41 -7.97 4.74 -9.65
N LYS A 42 -8.44 4.06 -8.61
CA LYS A 42 -9.86 4.07 -8.24
C LYS A 42 -10.32 5.40 -7.66
N SER A 43 -9.45 6.10 -6.94
CA SER A 43 -9.79 7.38 -6.30
C SER A 43 -9.69 8.57 -7.24
N SER A 44 -9.08 8.40 -8.42
CA SER A 44 -8.76 9.48 -9.36
C SER A 44 -7.82 10.53 -8.76
N VAL A 45 -7.08 10.18 -7.73
CA VAL A 45 -6.06 11.04 -7.12
C VAL A 45 -4.76 10.89 -7.90
N LYS A 46 -4.13 12.02 -8.23
CA LYS A 46 -2.84 12.00 -8.93
C LYS A 46 -1.73 11.66 -7.96
N LYS A 47 -0.69 10.99 -8.43
CA LYS A 47 0.48 10.63 -7.62
C LYS A 47 1.10 11.86 -6.95
N ASP A 48 1.14 12.99 -7.63
CA ASP A 48 1.73 14.24 -7.13
C ASP A 48 0.91 14.86 -5.99
N ASP A 49 -0.34 14.48 -5.83
CA ASP A 49 -1.21 14.96 -4.77
C ASP A 49 -1.07 14.16 -3.46
N VAL A 50 -0.26 13.11 -3.47
CA VAL A 50 -0.02 12.28 -2.28
C VAL A 50 1.10 12.90 -1.45
N ASP A 51 0.80 13.27 -0.21
CA ASP A 51 1.76 13.89 0.69
C ASP A 51 2.51 12.87 1.55
N GLU A 52 1.85 11.77 1.92
CA GLU A 52 2.41 10.82 2.87
C GLU A 52 1.92 9.40 2.60
N ILE A 53 2.79 8.42 2.81
CA ILE A 53 2.47 7.00 2.75
C ILE A 53 2.87 6.35 4.08
N VAL A 54 1.93 5.63 4.68
CA VAL A 54 2.17 4.89 5.91
C VAL A 54 1.83 3.42 5.68
N LEU A 55 2.81 2.54 5.84
CA LEU A 55 2.63 1.09 5.71
C LEU A 55 3.00 0.40 7.01
N GLY A 56 2.10 -0.47 7.48
CA GLY A 56 2.37 -1.33 8.61
C GLY A 56 2.97 -2.66 8.16
N GLN A 57 3.94 -3.15 8.89
CA GLN A 57 4.53 -4.47 8.65
C GLN A 57 5.08 -5.02 9.96
N VAL A 58 4.66 -6.23 10.30
CA VAL A 58 5.06 -6.86 11.56
C VAL A 58 6.48 -7.44 11.45
N LEU A 59 6.75 -8.18 10.38
CA LEU A 59 8.04 -8.83 10.14
C LEU A 59 8.68 -8.23 8.88
N THR A 60 9.83 -7.60 9.05
CA THR A 60 10.54 -6.93 7.95
C THR A 60 11.78 -7.68 7.46
N GLY A 61 12.09 -8.84 8.07
CA GLY A 61 13.22 -9.65 7.65
C GLY A 61 13.13 -10.07 6.20
N GLY A 62 14.23 -9.91 5.45
CA GLY A 62 14.27 -10.29 4.03
C GLY A 62 13.58 -9.34 3.06
N THR A 63 13.01 -8.23 3.55
CA THR A 63 12.28 -7.27 2.68
C THR A 63 13.10 -6.05 2.29
N GLY A 64 14.37 -5.98 2.75
CA GLY A 64 15.21 -4.82 2.51
C GLY A 64 14.89 -3.66 3.43
N GLN A 65 15.36 -2.47 3.09
CA GLN A 65 15.16 -1.27 3.88
C GLN A 65 13.88 -0.54 3.45
N ASN A 66 13.13 -0.10 4.43
CA ASN A 66 11.93 0.73 4.25
C ASN A 66 10.99 0.20 3.15
N PRO A 67 10.22 -0.87 3.42
CA PRO A 67 9.29 -1.43 2.43
C PRO A 67 8.27 -0.42 1.90
N ALA A 68 7.86 0.54 2.72
CA ALA A 68 6.94 1.60 2.27
C ALA A 68 7.53 2.40 1.11
N ARG A 69 8.81 2.77 1.20
CA ARG A 69 9.49 3.49 0.12
C ARG A 69 9.65 2.62 -1.12
N GLN A 70 10.02 1.36 -0.96
CA GLN A 70 10.15 0.42 -2.06
C GLN A 70 8.83 0.26 -2.82
N ALA A 71 7.72 0.14 -2.10
CA ALA A 71 6.40 0.04 -2.71
C ALA A 71 5.98 1.34 -3.40
N ALA A 72 6.38 2.50 -2.86
CA ALA A 72 5.99 3.82 -3.37
C ALA A 72 6.77 4.22 -4.65
N ILE A 73 7.98 3.74 -4.80
CA ILE A 73 8.80 4.05 -5.96
C ILE A 73 8.47 3.08 -7.09
#